data_6938080f51a1c6efe9c327ed86d09a86
#
_entry.id   6938080f51a1c6efe9c327ed86d09a86
#
_cell.length_a   1.000
_cell.length_b   1.000
_cell.length_c   1.000
_cell.angle_alpha   90.00
_cell.angle_beta   90.00
_cell.angle_gamma   90.00
#
_symmetry.space_group_name_H-M   'P 1'
#
loop_
_entity.id
_entity.type
_entity.pdbx_description
1 polymer ?
#
loop_
_entity_poly.entity_id
_entity_poly.type
_entity_poly.pdbx_seq_one_letter_code
_entity_poly.pdbx_strand_id
1 'polypeptide(L)'
;MKKTLLLLSIIFSLNGFAIEFPIKTFTLPNGLKVIVCEKNTSPMVQMEVWYRVGSKDEWDGVRGMAHMFEHMMFRGSKKFHGEGDVYIHEMEKMGAAINAYTTFDRTVYWQELPKEHIEKVFSMEADRMENLILDQKVLDTEREVVGEELRLGENNWYRKMIADRYKFLYPAGHPYQVDVIGNLDEITAYTTKQCQDFYDKFYSPNNAYLVIVGDVKAEDMFAFATTYFGPIKKQLPLNAKKTEPDIFSYVPAVEEMQIDYPVQIYSYIVPAPAVGTKDYYGFNMLTGLLFSNPNSLLNTSLVEKGNLAYGIQTANDDSRLYNNYATFDVIMQAQMGNAKVKKVISKEIYDIINEGIDQELIDNYVKNLETTETFQNFSNEAIAAKLGFAEYYFMDYKKYDLMLETYKKIKAEELTEICKKYFTPENLKVVNIKPAME
;
A
#
# COMPACT_ATOMS: atom_id res chain seq x y z
N MET A 1 -67.06 -5.47 -1.06
CA MET A 1 -65.94 -5.09 -1.98
C MET A 1 -64.65 -5.12 -1.16
N LYS A 2 -63.92 -6.20 -1.25
CA LYS A 2 -62.57 -6.35 -0.61
C LYS A 2 -61.53 -5.84 -1.59
N LYS A 3 -60.82 -4.77 -1.24
CA LYS A 3 -59.63 -4.30 -1.99
C LYS A 3 -58.45 -5.10 -1.61
N THR A 4 -57.98 -5.96 -2.49
CA THR A 4 -56.72 -6.71 -2.35
C THR A 4 -55.60 -5.72 -2.72
N LEU A 5 -54.78 -5.37 -1.73
CA LEU A 5 -53.54 -4.65 -1.93
C LEU A 5 -52.49 -5.64 -2.47
N LEU A 6 -52.11 -5.48 -3.70
CA LEU A 6 -50.95 -6.20 -4.28
C LEU A 6 -49.66 -5.50 -3.81
N LEU A 7 -48.94 -6.11 -2.84
CA LEU A 7 -47.59 -5.71 -2.50
C LEU A 7 -46.67 -6.19 -3.64
N LEU A 8 -46.20 -5.27 -4.48
CA LEU A 8 -45.13 -5.53 -5.39
C LEU A 8 -43.82 -5.53 -4.58
N SER A 9 -43.33 -6.71 -4.20
CA SER A 9 -41.97 -6.88 -3.69
C SER A 9 -41.02 -6.72 -4.86
N ILE A 10 -40.42 -5.53 -4.97
CA ILE A 10 -39.26 -5.32 -5.83
C ILE A 10 -38.10 -6.07 -5.16
N ILE A 11 -37.80 -7.24 -5.68
CA ILE A 11 -36.58 -7.96 -5.36
C ILE A 11 -35.46 -7.19 -6.08
N PHE A 12 -34.81 -6.28 -5.36
CA PHE A 12 -33.49 -5.82 -5.75
C PHE A 12 -32.54 -7.03 -5.61
N SER A 13 -32.19 -7.62 -6.73
CA SER A 13 -31.03 -8.50 -6.77
C SER A 13 -29.80 -7.61 -6.55
N LEU A 14 -29.31 -7.65 -5.32
CA LEU A 14 -28.02 -7.05 -4.94
C LEU A 14 -26.90 -7.84 -5.63
N ASN A 15 -26.67 -7.58 -6.92
CA ASN A 15 -25.40 -7.84 -7.57
C ASN A 15 -24.45 -6.67 -7.22
N GLY A 16 -24.15 -6.50 -5.93
CA GLY A 16 -23.63 -5.23 -5.40
C GLY A 16 -22.11 -5.10 -5.34
N PHE A 17 -21.33 -5.87 -6.11
CA PHE A 17 -19.87 -5.90 -5.89
C PHE A 17 -19.04 -5.42 -7.07
N ALA A 18 -19.57 -5.43 -8.28
CA ALA A 18 -18.90 -4.87 -9.44
C ALA A 18 -18.99 -3.33 -9.44
N ILE A 19 -17.96 -2.67 -9.94
CA ILE A 19 -18.05 -1.26 -10.29
C ILE A 19 -19.10 -1.14 -11.40
N GLU A 20 -20.25 -0.54 -11.10
CA GLU A 20 -21.39 -0.43 -12.03
C GLU A 20 -21.17 0.57 -13.15
N PHE A 21 -20.05 1.33 -13.10
CA PHE A 21 -19.75 2.39 -14.05
C PHE A 21 -18.90 1.89 -15.21
N PRO A 22 -19.09 2.43 -16.44
CA PRO A 22 -18.30 2.05 -17.59
C PRO A 22 -16.81 2.33 -17.38
N ILE A 23 -15.96 1.32 -17.60
CA ILE A 23 -14.52 1.45 -17.56
C ILE A 23 -13.97 1.28 -18.98
N LYS A 24 -13.24 2.28 -19.46
CA LYS A 24 -12.57 2.28 -20.75
C LYS A 24 -11.08 2.48 -20.58
N THR A 25 -10.29 1.89 -21.48
CA THR A 25 -8.82 2.00 -21.44
C THR A 25 -8.25 2.37 -22.78
N PHE A 26 -7.14 3.07 -22.73
CA PHE A 26 -6.37 3.48 -23.88
C PHE A 26 -4.88 3.40 -23.56
N THR A 27 -4.05 3.03 -24.54
CA THR A 27 -2.59 3.04 -24.37
C THR A 27 -1.96 3.90 -25.45
N LEU A 28 -1.21 4.90 -25.04
CA LEU A 28 -0.49 5.82 -25.94
C LEU A 28 0.69 5.08 -26.63
N PRO A 29 1.15 5.54 -27.80
CA PRO A 29 2.31 4.95 -28.48
C PRO A 29 3.59 4.94 -27.65
N ASN A 30 3.73 5.87 -26.69
CA ASN A 30 4.86 5.93 -25.76
C ASN A 30 4.74 4.97 -24.57
N GLY A 31 3.64 4.20 -24.49
CA GLY A 31 3.42 3.17 -23.48
C GLY A 31 2.60 3.60 -22.28
N LEU A 32 2.21 4.88 -22.15
CA LEU A 32 1.33 5.31 -21.05
C LEU A 32 -0.05 4.69 -21.22
N LYS A 33 -0.50 3.96 -20.23
CA LYS A 33 -1.86 3.41 -20.15
C LYS A 33 -2.77 4.38 -19.39
N VAL A 34 -3.99 4.56 -19.88
CA VAL A 34 -5.02 5.40 -19.25
C VAL A 34 -6.23 4.52 -18.98
N ILE A 35 -6.70 4.50 -17.74
CA ILE A 35 -7.89 3.77 -17.27
C ILE A 35 -8.89 4.81 -16.80
N VAL A 36 -10.08 4.82 -17.38
CA VAL A 36 -11.14 5.80 -17.08
C VAL A 36 -12.41 5.07 -16.63
N CYS A 37 -12.92 5.41 -15.46
CA CYS A 37 -14.21 5.01 -14.96
C CYS A 37 -15.16 6.21 -15.00
N GLU A 38 -16.19 6.16 -15.87
CA GLU A 38 -17.16 7.24 -16.08
C GLU A 38 -18.25 7.23 -15.00
N LYS A 39 -17.97 7.83 -13.84
CA LYS A 39 -18.87 7.90 -12.68
C LYS A 39 -19.43 9.30 -12.49
N ASN A 40 -20.59 9.56 -13.04
CA ASN A 40 -21.25 10.88 -13.09
C ASN A 40 -22.18 11.16 -11.89
N THR A 41 -21.87 10.63 -10.70
CA THR A 41 -22.70 10.81 -9.50
C THR A 41 -22.44 12.13 -8.75
N SER A 42 -21.31 12.78 -9.01
CA SER A 42 -20.93 14.09 -8.48
C SER A 42 -20.08 14.83 -9.51
N PRO A 43 -20.02 16.19 -9.52
CA PRO A 43 -19.23 16.96 -10.49
C PRO A 43 -17.72 16.94 -10.15
N MET A 44 -17.25 15.89 -9.50
CA MET A 44 -15.87 15.71 -9.07
C MET A 44 -15.17 14.63 -9.88
N VAL A 45 -13.86 14.74 -9.99
CA VAL A 45 -13.01 13.76 -10.65
C VAL A 45 -11.79 13.47 -9.79
N GLN A 46 -11.50 12.20 -9.62
CA GLN A 46 -10.25 11.69 -9.06
C GLN A 46 -9.31 11.31 -10.20
N MET A 47 -8.09 11.82 -10.19
CA MET A 47 -7.04 11.40 -11.10
C MET A 47 -5.84 10.93 -10.28
N GLU A 48 -5.33 9.75 -10.63
CA GLU A 48 -4.13 9.18 -10.01
C GLU A 48 -3.07 8.90 -11.07
N VAL A 49 -1.84 9.26 -10.77
CA VAL A 49 -0.65 8.92 -11.56
C VAL A 49 0.16 7.92 -10.78
N TRP A 50 0.22 6.70 -11.28
CA TRP A 50 0.93 5.57 -10.67
C TRP A 50 2.25 5.36 -11.37
N TYR A 51 3.35 5.54 -10.65
CA TYR A 51 4.69 5.20 -11.12
C TYR A 51 5.12 3.85 -10.56
N ARG A 52 5.65 2.99 -11.43
CA ARG A 52 6.18 1.66 -11.07
C ARG A 52 7.59 1.78 -10.51
N VAL A 53 7.75 2.59 -9.48
CA VAL A 53 9.00 2.85 -8.77
C VAL A 53 8.70 3.09 -7.31
N GLY A 54 9.49 2.45 -6.43
CA GLY A 54 9.47 2.62 -4.99
C GLY A 54 10.85 2.36 -4.41
N SER A 55 10.99 2.26 -3.10
CA SER A 55 12.31 2.09 -2.48
C SER A 55 13.02 0.79 -2.87
N LYS A 56 12.30 -0.25 -3.31
CA LYS A 56 12.91 -1.48 -3.85
C LYS A 56 13.78 -1.26 -5.10
N ASP A 57 13.55 -0.17 -5.82
CA ASP A 57 14.24 0.14 -7.08
C ASP A 57 15.52 0.95 -6.87
N GLU A 58 15.74 1.41 -5.65
CA GLU A 58 16.90 2.17 -5.23
C GLU A 58 18.18 1.30 -5.14
N TRP A 59 19.32 1.97 -5.08
CA TRP A 59 20.64 1.36 -4.89
C TRP A 59 21.42 2.13 -3.83
N ASP A 60 22.56 1.59 -3.38
CA ASP A 60 23.39 2.23 -2.36
C ASP A 60 23.88 3.61 -2.83
N GLY A 61 23.74 4.60 -1.96
CA GLY A 61 24.00 6.01 -2.23
C GLY A 61 22.77 6.81 -2.69
N VAL A 62 21.61 6.16 -2.87
CA VAL A 62 20.33 6.81 -3.20
C VAL A 62 19.14 6.20 -2.44
N ARG A 63 19.38 5.64 -1.26
CA ARG A 63 18.32 5.08 -0.40
C ARG A 63 17.43 6.20 0.13
N GLY A 64 16.10 6.11 -0.13
CA GLY A 64 15.10 7.14 0.17
C GLY A 64 14.82 8.08 -1.01
N MET A 65 15.43 7.84 -2.20
CA MET A 65 15.25 8.71 -3.36
C MET A 65 13.82 8.67 -3.91
N ALA A 66 13.14 7.53 -3.87
CA ALA A 66 11.74 7.43 -4.30
C ALA A 66 10.82 8.33 -3.44
N HIS A 67 11.03 8.35 -2.13
CA HIS A 67 10.31 9.24 -1.22
C HIS A 67 10.73 10.71 -1.39
N MET A 68 12.01 10.97 -1.61
CA MET A 68 12.48 12.31 -1.96
C MET A 68 11.78 12.86 -3.22
N PHE A 69 11.55 12.02 -4.24
CA PHE A 69 10.81 12.41 -5.43
C PHE A 69 9.31 12.64 -5.16
N GLU A 70 8.72 11.93 -4.20
CA GLU A 70 7.36 12.24 -3.75
C GLU A 70 7.25 13.73 -3.37
N HIS A 71 8.20 14.25 -2.59
CA HIS A 71 8.26 15.66 -2.21
C HIS A 71 8.61 16.59 -3.37
N MET A 72 9.67 16.30 -4.10
CA MET A 72 10.17 17.16 -5.18
C MET A 72 9.14 17.40 -6.27
N MET A 73 8.26 16.44 -6.54
CA MET A 73 7.20 16.56 -7.56
C MET A 73 6.18 17.67 -7.25
N PHE A 74 6.09 18.16 -6.02
CA PHE A 74 5.21 19.27 -5.66
C PHE A 74 5.86 20.64 -5.83
N ARG A 75 7.18 20.74 -6.06
CA ARG A 75 7.90 22.02 -6.10
C ARG A 75 7.68 22.80 -7.36
N GLY A 76 7.76 22.19 -8.51
CA GLY A 76 7.48 22.86 -9.77
C GLY A 76 8.12 22.20 -10.98
N SER A 77 7.68 22.64 -12.14
CA SER A 77 8.13 22.17 -13.44
C SER A 77 8.35 23.35 -14.38
N LYS A 78 8.85 23.10 -15.58
CA LYS A 78 9.24 24.15 -16.51
C LYS A 78 8.11 25.13 -16.86
N LYS A 79 6.88 24.66 -16.99
CA LYS A 79 5.71 25.51 -17.29
C LYS A 79 5.06 26.07 -16.02
N PHE A 80 5.14 25.34 -14.93
CA PHE A 80 4.55 25.67 -13.64
C PHE A 80 5.66 25.88 -12.61
N HIS A 81 6.29 27.06 -12.68
CA HIS A 81 7.42 27.43 -11.85
C HIS A 81 7.17 28.74 -11.09
N GLY A 82 7.86 28.93 -9.97
CA GLY A 82 7.72 30.08 -9.10
C GLY A 82 8.45 29.86 -7.76
N GLU A 83 8.07 30.60 -6.76
CA GLU A 83 8.56 30.42 -5.39
C GLU A 83 7.64 29.48 -4.59
N GLY A 84 8.25 28.59 -3.78
CA GLY A 84 7.53 27.67 -2.90
C GLY A 84 6.88 26.50 -3.63
N ASP A 85 5.75 26.04 -3.09
CA ASP A 85 5.03 24.84 -3.55
C ASP A 85 4.06 25.17 -4.69
N VAL A 86 4.61 25.50 -5.85
CA VAL A 86 3.83 26.03 -6.99
C VAL A 86 2.74 25.04 -7.43
N TYR A 87 3.06 23.73 -7.42
CA TYR A 87 2.08 22.72 -7.79
C TYR A 87 0.88 22.71 -6.82
N ILE A 88 1.15 22.75 -5.52
CA ILE A 88 0.12 22.79 -4.47
C ILE A 88 -0.75 24.04 -4.64
N HIS A 89 -0.14 25.22 -4.77
CA HIS A 89 -0.86 26.48 -4.92
C HIS A 89 -1.76 26.53 -6.15
N GLU A 90 -1.31 25.94 -7.28
CA GLU A 90 -2.13 25.86 -8.49
C GLU A 90 -3.33 24.91 -8.29
N MET A 91 -3.14 23.81 -7.56
CA MET A 91 -4.22 22.88 -7.22
C MET A 91 -5.22 23.49 -6.23
N GLU A 92 -4.73 24.19 -5.20
CA GLU A 92 -5.60 24.92 -4.24
C GLU A 92 -6.51 25.94 -4.93
N LYS A 93 -5.99 26.68 -5.91
CA LYS A 93 -6.78 27.64 -6.70
C LYS A 93 -7.92 26.97 -7.47
N MET A 94 -7.80 25.70 -7.79
CA MET A 94 -8.83 24.90 -8.45
C MET A 94 -9.77 24.20 -7.44
N GLY A 95 -9.54 24.36 -6.14
CA GLY A 95 -10.30 23.65 -5.11
C GLY A 95 -9.99 22.15 -5.05
N ALA A 96 -8.82 21.75 -5.50
CA ALA A 96 -8.39 20.36 -5.49
C ALA A 96 -7.87 19.92 -4.11
N ALA A 97 -8.23 18.70 -3.71
CA ALA A 97 -7.53 17.95 -2.69
C ALA A 97 -6.43 17.12 -3.36
N ILE A 98 -5.22 17.15 -2.80
CA ILE A 98 -4.07 16.45 -3.38
C ILE A 98 -3.25 15.77 -2.29
N ASN A 99 -2.63 14.65 -2.64
CA ASN A 99 -1.60 14.03 -1.84
C ASN A 99 -0.77 13.06 -2.70
N ALA A 100 0.23 12.43 -2.08
CA ALA A 100 1.00 11.35 -2.67
C ALA A 100 1.38 10.34 -1.59
N TYR A 101 1.86 9.19 -2.00
CA TYR A 101 2.50 8.23 -1.11
C TYR A 101 3.52 7.38 -1.87
N THR A 102 4.57 7.02 -1.16
CA THR A 102 5.60 6.09 -1.63
C THR A 102 5.57 4.82 -0.78
N THR A 103 5.65 3.69 -1.44
CA THR A 103 5.83 2.38 -0.81
C THR A 103 7.15 1.74 -1.26
N PHE A 104 7.41 0.54 -0.80
CA PHE A 104 8.54 -0.21 -1.33
C PHE A 104 8.42 -0.46 -2.85
N ASP A 105 7.20 -0.56 -3.37
CA ASP A 105 6.96 -0.99 -4.74
C ASP A 105 6.59 0.14 -5.70
N ARG A 106 5.92 1.18 -5.24
CA ARG A 106 5.32 2.22 -6.09
C ARG A 106 5.30 3.59 -5.44
N THR A 107 5.18 4.61 -6.28
CA THR A 107 4.86 5.98 -5.89
C THR A 107 3.59 6.42 -6.62
N VAL A 108 2.64 6.98 -5.90
CA VAL A 108 1.34 7.39 -6.45
C VAL A 108 1.07 8.84 -6.07
N TYR A 109 0.71 9.64 -7.05
CA TYR A 109 0.25 11.02 -6.87
C TYR A 109 -1.23 11.05 -7.21
N TRP A 110 -2.04 11.68 -6.36
CA TRP A 110 -3.48 11.77 -6.60
C TRP A 110 -4.04 13.16 -6.31
N GLN A 111 -5.08 13.48 -7.04
CA GLN A 111 -5.85 14.71 -6.90
C GLN A 111 -7.33 14.45 -7.14
N GLU A 112 -8.17 15.00 -6.26
CA GLU A 112 -9.61 15.08 -6.44
C GLU A 112 -10.02 16.54 -6.62
N LEU A 113 -10.76 16.87 -7.68
CA LEU A 113 -11.06 18.24 -8.07
C LEU A 113 -12.37 18.34 -8.85
N PRO A 114 -12.96 19.57 -8.96
CA PRO A 114 -14.05 19.83 -9.88
C PRO A 114 -13.65 19.54 -11.33
N LYS A 115 -14.51 18.83 -12.05
CA LYS A 115 -14.24 18.30 -13.40
C LYS A 115 -13.81 19.34 -14.44
N GLU A 116 -14.24 20.59 -14.31
CA GLU A 116 -13.90 21.68 -15.20
C GLU A 116 -12.41 22.02 -15.24
N HIS A 117 -11.65 21.59 -14.25
CA HIS A 117 -10.22 21.85 -14.16
C HIS A 117 -9.34 20.67 -14.60
N ILE A 118 -9.95 19.53 -14.98
CA ILE A 118 -9.18 18.29 -15.24
C ILE A 118 -8.17 18.45 -16.38
N GLU A 119 -8.48 19.21 -17.45
CA GLU A 119 -7.55 19.43 -18.55
C GLU A 119 -6.27 20.14 -18.09
N LYS A 120 -6.40 21.14 -17.19
CA LYS A 120 -5.24 21.82 -16.61
C LYS A 120 -4.37 20.83 -15.81
N VAL A 121 -4.99 19.91 -15.08
CA VAL A 121 -4.27 18.87 -14.33
C VAL A 121 -3.49 17.97 -15.28
N PHE A 122 -4.06 17.55 -16.43
CA PHE A 122 -3.31 16.80 -17.44
C PHE A 122 -2.06 17.57 -17.91
N SER A 123 -2.18 18.89 -18.11
CA SER A 123 -1.04 19.72 -18.49
C SER A 123 0.03 19.78 -17.39
N MET A 124 -0.38 19.88 -16.12
CA MET A 124 0.52 19.97 -14.98
C MET A 124 1.24 18.62 -14.73
N GLU A 125 0.49 17.52 -14.76
CA GLU A 125 1.04 16.17 -14.58
C GLU A 125 2.03 15.79 -15.70
N ALA A 126 1.70 16.10 -16.94
CA ALA A 126 2.58 15.86 -18.08
C ALA A 126 3.88 16.70 -17.99
N ASP A 127 3.77 17.97 -17.59
CA ASP A 127 4.94 18.82 -17.47
C ASP A 127 5.87 18.39 -16.33
N ARG A 128 5.32 17.97 -15.16
CA ARG A 128 6.16 17.45 -14.09
C ARG A 128 6.73 16.05 -14.37
N MET A 129 6.10 15.25 -15.26
CA MET A 129 6.65 13.97 -15.72
C MET A 129 7.87 14.15 -16.64
N GLU A 130 7.94 15.25 -17.42
CA GLU A 130 8.98 15.47 -18.42
C GLU A 130 10.00 16.55 -18.03
N ASN A 131 9.57 17.56 -17.27
CA ASN A 131 10.27 18.81 -17.08
C ASN A 131 10.32 19.26 -15.61
N LEU A 132 10.42 18.33 -14.68
CA LEU A 132 10.56 18.64 -13.26
C LEU A 132 11.83 19.48 -13.02
N ILE A 133 11.73 20.47 -12.14
CA ILE A 133 12.89 21.29 -11.76
C ILE A 133 13.70 20.56 -10.70
N LEU A 134 14.90 20.14 -11.06
CA LEU A 134 15.83 19.39 -10.21
C LEU A 134 17.12 20.21 -9.98
N ASP A 135 16.97 21.44 -9.52
CA ASP A 135 18.11 22.28 -9.21
C ASP A 135 18.60 22.12 -7.76
N GLN A 136 19.75 22.71 -7.46
CA GLN A 136 20.37 22.60 -6.13
C GLN A 136 19.50 23.21 -5.03
N LYS A 137 18.79 24.31 -5.33
CA LYS A 137 17.92 24.99 -4.34
C LYS A 137 16.74 24.09 -3.93
N VAL A 138 16.08 23.45 -4.90
CA VAL A 138 15.00 22.51 -4.65
C VAL A 138 15.51 21.31 -3.84
N LEU A 139 16.65 20.74 -4.25
CA LEU A 139 17.23 19.61 -3.55
C LEU A 139 17.61 19.95 -2.10
N ASP A 140 18.24 21.10 -1.85
CA ASP A 140 18.64 21.50 -0.51
C ASP A 140 17.41 21.72 0.39
N THR A 141 16.34 22.32 -0.15
CA THR A 141 15.09 22.50 0.59
C THR A 141 14.47 21.15 0.97
N GLU A 142 14.39 20.21 0.01
CA GLU A 142 13.77 18.89 0.28
C GLU A 142 14.60 18.03 1.23
N ARG A 143 15.92 18.11 1.18
CA ARG A 143 16.78 17.44 2.16
C ARG A 143 16.46 17.85 3.60
N GLU A 144 16.22 19.14 3.83
CA GLU A 144 15.84 19.64 5.15
C GLU A 144 14.47 19.08 5.57
N VAL A 145 13.48 19.12 4.67
CA VAL A 145 12.12 18.65 4.96
C VAL A 145 12.11 17.14 5.24
N VAL A 146 12.66 16.32 4.34
CA VAL A 146 12.73 14.86 4.50
C VAL A 146 13.61 14.48 5.69
N GLY A 147 14.71 15.23 5.93
CA GLY A 147 15.57 15.02 7.09
C GLY A 147 14.83 15.28 8.40
N GLU A 148 14.00 16.32 8.49
CA GLU A 148 13.16 16.56 9.67
C GLU A 148 12.07 15.50 9.83
N GLU A 149 11.44 15.05 8.74
CA GLU A 149 10.47 13.96 8.80
C GLU A 149 11.09 12.67 9.34
N LEU A 150 12.30 12.34 8.89
CA LEU A 150 13.05 11.20 9.40
C LEU A 150 13.32 11.34 10.90
N ARG A 151 13.80 12.51 11.36
CA ARG A 151 14.04 12.77 12.79
C ARG A 151 12.75 12.69 13.63
N LEU A 152 11.64 13.21 13.10
CA LEU A 152 10.33 13.07 13.76
C LEU A 152 9.90 11.60 13.81
N GLY A 153 10.17 10.82 12.76
CA GLY A 153 9.96 9.38 12.74
C GLY A 153 10.80 8.66 13.79
N GLU A 154 12.08 9.02 13.95
CA GLU A 154 12.98 8.45 14.95
C GLU A 154 12.55 8.79 16.40
N ASN A 155 11.91 9.93 16.63
CA ASN A 155 11.32 10.29 17.92
C ASN A 155 10.04 9.50 18.24
N ASN A 156 9.43 8.86 17.26
CA ASN A 156 8.32 7.95 17.47
C ASN A 156 8.89 6.52 17.69
N TRP A 157 8.88 6.08 18.93
CA TRP A 157 9.46 4.78 19.32
C TRP A 157 8.96 3.60 18.46
N TYR A 158 7.68 3.62 18.04
CA TYR A 158 7.10 2.52 17.26
C TYR A 158 7.59 2.55 15.81
N ARG A 159 7.63 3.73 15.17
CA ARG A 159 8.19 3.89 13.82
C ARG A 159 9.67 3.52 13.79
N LYS A 160 10.44 4.03 14.77
CA LYS A 160 11.86 3.68 14.92
C LYS A 160 12.06 2.16 15.07
N MET A 161 11.27 1.52 15.92
CA MET A 161 11.33 0.07 16.11
C MET A 161 11.08 -0.67 14.79
N ILE A 162 10.09 -0.27 13.99
CA ILE A 162 9.81 -0.87 12.68
C ILE A 162 11.00 -0.68 11.74
N ALA A 163 11.52 0.53 11.61
CA ALA A 163 12.67 0.83 10.75
C ALA A 163 13.94 0.05 11.16
N ASP A 164 14.22 -0.03 12.46
CA ASP A 164 15.34 -0.83 12.97
C ASP A 164 15.15 -2.34 12.71
N ARG A 165 13.90 -2.83 12.77
CA ARG A 165 13.56 -4.21 12.49
C ARG A 165 13.82 -4.58 11.02
N TYR A 166 13.53 -3.73 10.05
CA TYR A 166 13.83 -4.00 8.64
C TYR A 166 15.31 -4.27 8.37
N LYS A 167 16.22 -3.66 9.11
CA LYS A 167 17.68 -3.83 8.94
C LYS A 167 18.14 -5.27 9.09
N PHE A 168 17.48 -6.05 9.97
CA PHE A 168 17.85 -7.44 10.22
C PHE A 168 16.78 -8.46 9.80
N LEU A 169 15.54 -8.01 9.51
CA LEU A 169 14.45 -8.92 9.16
C LEU A 169 14.65 -9.54 7.77
N TYR A 170 15.24 -8.79 6.86
CA TYR A 170 15.51 -9.25 5.50
C TYR A 170 17.00 -9.60 5.29
N PRO A 171 17.29 -10.59 4.43
CA PRO A 171 18.69 -10.89 4.08
C PRO A 171 19.34 -9.70 3.36
N ALA A 172 20.67 -9.61 3.42
CA ALA A 172 21.42 -8.56 2.76
C ALA A 172 21.11 -8.50 1.25
N GLY A 173 20.84 -7.31 0.75
CA GLY A 173 20.49 -7.07 -0.65
C GLY A 173 19.01 -7.36 -1.00
N HIS A 174 18.18 -7.75 -0.03
CA HIS A 174 16.75 -7.85 -0.27
C HIS A 174 16.15 -6.46 -0.57
N PRO A 175 15.25 -6.32 -1.57
CA PRO A 175 14.67 -5.03 -1.95
C PRO A 175 13.93 -4.29 -0.82
N TYR A 176 13.45 -5.01 0.20
CA TYR A 176 12.70 -4.45 1.34
C TYR A 176 13.53 -4.31 2.62
N GLN A 177 14.86 -4.43 2.53
CA GLN A 177 15.72 -4.34 3.71
C GLN A 177 15.83 -2.92 4.29
N VAL A 178 15.72 -1.91 3.43
CA VAL A 178 15.81 -0.48 3.82
C VAL A 178 14.43 0.14 3.80
N ASP A 179 14.09 0.89 4.84
CA ASP A 179 12.81 1.60 4.93
C ASP A 179 12.64 2.61 3.79
N VAL A 180 11.41 2.91 3.44
CA VAL A 180 11.03 3.80 2.32
C VAL A 180 11.64 5.19 2.47
N ILE A 181 11.71 5.72 3.69
CA ILE A 181 12.30 7.04 3.93
C ILE A 181 13.83 7.06 3.73
N GLY A 182 14.48 5.90 3.71
CA GLY A 182 15.93 5.80 3.55
C GLY A 182 16.71 6.05 4.84
N ASN A 183 17.89 6.65 4.71
CA ASN A 183 18.75 7.01 5.84
C ASN A 183 19.32 8.42 5.68
N LEU A 184 19.59 9.10 6.81
CA LEU A 184 19.97 10.51 6.83
C LEU A 184 21.30 10.77 6.12
N ASP A 185 22.26 9.85 6.22
CA ASP A 185 23.59 10.03 5.62
C ASP A 185 23.50 10.10 4.09
N GLU A 186 22.69 9.23 3.47
CA GLU A 186 22.48 9.25 2.05
C GLU A 186 21.61 10.44 1.62
N ILE A 187 20.52 10.74 2.33
CA ILE A 187 19.64 11.89 2.04
C ILE A 187 20.44 13.19 1.99
N THR A 188 21.34 13.40 2.96
CA THR A 188 22.17 14.61 3.01
C THR A 188 23.27 14.64 1.93
N ALA A 189 23.66 13.51 1.40
CA ALA A 189 24.71 13.36 0.40
C ALA A 189 24.22 13.36 -1.06
N TYR A 190 22.92 13.34 -1.34
CA TYR A 190 22.42 13.32 -2.72
C TYR A 190 22.98 14.46 -3.55
N THR A 191 23.19 14.21 -4.82
CA THR A 191 23.57 15.22 -5.80
C THR A 191 22.43 15.43 -6.79
N THR A 192 22.36 16.62 -7.39
CA THR A 192 21.39 16.90 -8.47
C THR A 192 21.55 15.91 -9.64
N LYS A 193 22.78 15.42 -9.88
CA LYS A 193 23.00 14.38 -10.90
C LYS A 193 22.34 13.05 -10.54
N GLN A 194 22.44 12.60 -9.30
CA GLN A 194 21.75 11.37 -8.86
C GLN A 194 20.24 11.52 -8.95
N CYS A 195 19.69 12.68 -8.58
CA CYS A 195 18.29 12.99 -8.77
C CYS A 195 17.89 12.92 -10.26
N GLN A 196 18.67 13.55 -11.14
CA GLN A 196 18.41 13.50 -12.59
C GLN A 196 18.47 12.06 -13.13
N ASP A 197 19.49 11.28 -12.74
CA ASP A 197 19.65 9.89 -13.17
C ASP A 197 18.46 9.02 -12.72
N PHE A 198 17.95 9.25 -11.50
CA PHE A 198 16.78 8.55 -10.97
C PHE A 198 15.49 8.94 -11.70
N TYR A 199 15.30 10.25 -11.90
CA TYR A 199 14.16 10.80 -12.63
C TYR A 199 14.10 10.28 -14.07
N ASP A 200 15.22 10.40 -14.81
CA ASP A 200 15.32 9.95 -16.19
C ASP A 200 15.08 8.43 -16.31
N LYS A 201 15.40 7.67 -15.28
CA LYS A 201 15.22 6.24 -15.29
C LYS A 201 13.79 5.81 -15.02
N PHE A 202 13.07 6.47 -14.11
CA PHE A 202 11.82 5.95 -13.57
C PHE A 202 10.59 6.79 -13.91
N TYR A 203 10.73 8.11 -14.09
CA TYR A 203 9.60 9.01 -14.33
C TYR A 203 9.35 9.17 -15.83
N SER A 204 8.68 8.19 -16.41
CA SER A 204 8.44 8.15 -17.86
C SER A 204 7.08 7.49 -18.17
N PRO A 205 6.49 7.79 -19.34
CA PRO A 205 5.17 7.29 -19.71
C PRO A 205 5.05 5.75 -19.67
N ASN A 206 6.08 5.04 -20.11
CA ASN A 206 6.06 3.57 -20.14
C ASN A 206 6.35 2.91 -18.78
N ASN A 207 6.66 3.69 -17.75
CA ASN A 207 6.77 3.25 -16.36
C ASN A 207 5.63 3.76 -15.49
N ALA A 208 4.62 4.39 -16.10
CA ALA A 208 3.48 4.97 -15.41
C ALA A 208 2.15 4.56 -16.06
N TYR A 209 1.07 4.80 -15.35
CA TYR A 209 -0.30 4.76 -15.89
C TYR A 209 -1.17 5.75 -15.12
N LEU A 210 -2.27 6.17 -15.78
CA LEU A 210 -3.27 7.07 -15.21
C LEU A 210 -4.52 6.28 -14.86
N VAL A 211 -5.10 6.59 -13.71
CA VAL A 211 -6.44 6.13 -13.31
C VAL A 211 -7.30 7.35 -13.07
N ILE A 212 -8.44 7.43 -13.75
CA ILE A 212 -9.35 8.57 -13.70
C ILE A 212 -10.75 8.06 -13.39
N VAL A 213 -11.36 8.60 -12.35
CA VAL A 213 -12.71 8.20 -11.92
C VAL A 213 -13.54 9.45 -11.63
N GLY A 214 -14.69 9.58 -12.23
CA GLY A 214 -15.56 10.72 -11.95
C GLY A 214 -16.47 11.12 -13.11
N ASP A 215 -17.00 12.33 -13.03
CA ASP A 215 -17.91 12.91 -14.05
C ASP A 215 -17.13 13.40 -15.28
N VAL A 216 -16.62 12.45 -16.03
CA VAL A 216 -15.83 12.65 -17.25
C VAL A 216 -16.31 11.73 -18.36
N LYS A 217 -15.93 12.06 -19.60
CA LYS A 217 -16.02 11.16 -20.74
C LYS A 217 -14.65 10.61 -21.08
N ALA A 218 -14.57 9.33 -21.26
CA ALA A 218 -13.28 8.67 -21.54
C ALA A 218 -12.63 9.19 -22.82
N GLU A 219 -13.41 9.52 -23.83
CA GLU A 219 -12.93 10.08 -25.10
C GLU A 219 -12.20 11.42 -24.89
N ASP A 220 -12.71 12.29 -24.00
CA ASP A 220 -12.05 13.55 -23.66
C ASP A 220 -10.75 13.30 -22.89
N MET A 221 -10.76 12.37 -21.94
CA MET A 221 -9.56 11.98 -21.17
C MET A 221 -8.47 11.39 -22.08
N PHE A 222 -8.86 10.59 -23.08
CA PHE A 222 -7.91 10.04 -24.05
C PHE A 222 -7.36 11.14 -24.98
N ALA A 223 -8.18 12.13 -25.36
CA ALA A 223 -7.71 13.29 -26.12
C ALA A 223 -6.72 14.14 -25.32
N PHE A 224 -7.00 14.41 -24.03
CA PHE A 224 -6.09 15.14 -23.16
C PHE A 224 -4.78 14.35 -22.94
N ALA A 225 -4.86 13.06 -22.67
CA ALA A 225 -3.67 12.22 -22.54
C ALA A 225 -2.82 12.24 -23.82
N THR A 226 -3.44 12.15 -24.98
CA THR A 226 -2.76 12.22 -26.28
C THR A 226 -2.08 13.58 -26.47
N THR A 227 -2.76 14.67 -26.13
CA THR A 227 -2.25 16.04 -26.28
C THR A 227 -1.07 16.33 -25.38
N TYR A 228 -1.19 15.98 -24.09
CA TYR A 228 -0.22 16.39 -23.07
C TYR A 228 0.89 15.36 -22.83
N PHE A 229 0.55 14.09 -22.77
CA PHE A 229 1.54 13.02 -22.52
C PHE A 229 2.09 12.38 -23.79
N GLY A 230 1.34 12.46 -24.92
CA GLY A 230 1.77 11.86 -26.18
C GLY A 230 3.15 12.30 -26.69
N PRO A 231 3.53 13.59 -26.56
CA PRO A 231 4.85 14.07 -26.94
C PRO A 231 6.02 13.55 -26.08
N ILE A 232 5.75 13.14 -24.85
CA ILE A 232 6.77 12.70 -23.89
C ILE A 232 7.41 11.39 -24.38
N LYS A 233 8.73 11.36 -24.43
CA LYS A 233 9.47 10.20 -24.90
C LYS A 233 9.44 9.09 -23.85
N LYS A 234 9.22 7.85 -24.30
CA LYS A 234 9.45 6.67 -23.47
C LYS A 234 10.91 6.47 -23.19
N GLN A 235 11.24 5.97 -22.01
CA GLN A 235 12.57 5.54 -21.65
C GLN A 235 12.85 4.11 -22.12
N LEU A 236 14.12 3.68 -22.04
CA LEU A 236 14.47 2.28 -22.26
C LEU A 236 13.70 1.40 -21.27
N PRO A 237 13.32 0.17 -21.67
CA PRO A 237 12.65 -0.74 -20.75
C PRO A 237 13.46 -0.87 -19.46
N LEU A 238 12.79 -0.70 -18.31
CA LEU A 238 13.39 -1.00 -17.02
C LEU A 238 13.76 -2.48 -17.00
N ASN A 239 14.97 -2.80 -16.58
CA ASN A 239 15.45 -4.17 -16.53
C ASN A 239 14.51 -5.07 -15.73
N ALA A 240 14.51 -6.36 -16.08
CA ALA A 240 13.69 -7.38 -15.48
C ALA A 240 13.72 -7.36 -13.94
N LYS A 241 12.64 -7.86 -13.37
CA LYS A 241 12.47 -8.14 -11.92
C LYS A 241 13.79 -8.57 -11.29
N LYS A 242 14.24 -7.87 -10.24
CA LYS A 242 15.43 -8.28 -9.48
C LYS A 242 15.22 -9.70 -8.95
N THR A 243 16.28 -10.49 -8.91
CA THR A 243 16.23 -11.80 -8.25
C THR A 243 15.93 -11.57 -6.77
N GLU A 244 14.87 -12.17 -6.29
CA GLU A 244 14.46 -12.09 -4.90
C GLU A 244 15.25 -13.09 -4.07
N PRO A 245 15.95 -12.65 -3.00
CA PRO A 245 16.53 -13.58 -2.04
C PRO A 245 15.46 -14.39 -1.33
N ASP A 246 15.74 -15.67 -1.04
CA ASP A 246 14.81 -16.52 -0.31
C ASP A 246 14.70 -16.07 1.16
N ILE A 247 13.52 -15.61 1.55
CA ILE A 247 13.22 -15.21 2.92
C ILE A 247 12.73 -16.37 3.80
N PHE A 248 12.27 -17.46 3.21
CA PHE A 248 11.74 -18.59 3.99
C PHE A 248 12.85 -19.33 4.74
N SER A 249 14.02 -19.48 4.12
CA SER A 249 15.20 -20.09 4.77
C SER A 249 16.02 -19.08 5.59
N TYR A 250 15.77 -17.79 5.49
CA TYR A 250 16.51 -16.78 6.23
C TYR A 250 16.09 -16.73 7.69
N VAL A 251 17.07 -16.71 8.58
CA VAL A 251 16.89 -16.55 10.03
C VAL A 251 17.42 -15.17 10.43
N PRO A 252 16.57 -14.26 10.92
CA PRO A 252 17.02 -12.97 11.44
C PRO A 252 18.04 -13.16 12.57
N ALA A 253 19.09 -12.34 12.55
CA ALA A 253 20.16 -12.41 13.55
C ALA A 253 19.78 -11.87 14.94
N VAL A 254 18.62 -11.24 15.07
CA VAL A 254 18.18 -10.51 16.27
C VAL A 254 16.92 -11.14 16.83
N GLU A 255 17.02 -11.66 18.06
CA GLU A 255 15.88 -12.21 18.81
C GLU A 255 15.36 -11.25 19.88
N GLU A 256 16.12 -10.20 20.20
CA GLU A 256 15.78 -9.22 21.23
C GLU A 256 16.16 -7.81 20.79
N MET A 257 15.25 -6.84 20.98
CA MET A 257 15.46 -5.42 20.73
C MET A 257 15.15 -4.62 21.99
N GLN A 258 15.80 -3.45 22.12
CA GLN A 258 15.48 -2.46 23.14
C GLN A 258 14.89 -1.21 22.49
N ILE A 259 13.89 -0.63 23.15
CA ILE A 259 13.24 0.61 22.73
C ILE A 259 13.17 1.59 23.90
N ASP A 260 13.25 2.87 23.60
CA ASP A 260 13.10 3.94 24.59
C ASP A 260 11.61 4.24 24.83
N TYR A 261 10.90 3.24 25.34
CA TYR A 261 9.49 3.38 25.74
C TYR A 261 9.13 2.26 26.75
N PRO A 262 8.32 2.55 27.79
CA PRO A 262 8.08 1.62 28.90
C PRO A 262 7.04 0.52 28.56
N VAL A 263 7.16 -0.14 27.42
CA VAL A 263 6.32 -1.27 27.03
C VAL A 263 7.16 -2.49 26.67
N GLN A 264 6.57 -3.65 26.85
CA GLN A 264 7.09 -4.90 26.31
C GLN A 264 6.23 -5.33 25.11
N ILE A 265 6.90 -5.76 24.03
CA ILE A 265 6.22 -6.24 22.84
C ILE A 265 6.74 -7.65 22.52
N TYR A 266 5.81 -8.55 22.28
CA TYR A 266 6.08 -9.85 21.71
C TYR A 266 5.78 -9.78 20.21
N SER A 267 6.81 -9.60 19.41
CA SER A 267 6.67 -9.49 17.95
C SER A 267 6.68 -10.89 17.34
N TYR A 268 5.55 -11.30 16.80
CA TYR A 268 5.34 -12.57 16.11
C TYR A 268 5.46 -12.33 14.61
N ILE A 269 6.39 -12.98 13.93
CA ILE A 269 6.76 -12.70 12.56
C ILE A 269 6.77 -13.99 11.75
N VAL A 270 6.09 -14.00 10.62
CA VAL A 270 6.06 -15.13 9.69
C VAL A 270 6.30 -14.66 8.26
N PRO A 271 6.91 -15.48 7.38
CA PRO A 271 6.97 -15.18 5.96
C PRO A 271 5.56 -15.03 5.39
N ALA A 272 5.37 -14.07 4.50
CA ALA A 272 4.11 -13.77 3.86
C ALA A 272 4.24 -13.85 2.33
N PRO A 273 3.24 -14.40 1.64
CA PRO A 273 3.26 -14.55 0.19
C PRO A 273 3.11 -13.19 -0.52
N ALA A 274 3.74 -13.05 -1.68
CA ALA A 274 3.58 -11.90 -2.56
C ALA A 274 2.15 -11.81 -3.12
N VAL A 275 1.72 -10.59 -3.45
CA VAL A 275 0.43 -10.33 -4.13
C VAL A 275 0.31 -11.15 -5.41
N GLY A 276 -0.86 -11.74 -5.62
CA GLY A 276 -1.17 -12.53 -6.82
C GLY A 276 -0.66 -13.96 -6.80
N THR A 277 0.04 -14.39 -5.76
CA THR A 277 0.35 -15.81 -5.55
C THR A 277 -0.89 -16.56 -5.08
N LYS A 278 -0.87 -17.88 -5.23
CA LYS A 278 -2.00 -18.75 -4.88
C LYS A 278 -2.46 -18.57 -3.43
N ASP A 279 -1.51 -18.44 -2.51
CA ASP A 279 -1.79 -18.43 -1.07
C ASP A 279 -2.11 -17.03 -0.52
N TYR A 280 -1.91 -15.97 -1.32
CA TYR A 280 -2.02 -14.58 -0.86
C TYR A 280 -3.35 -14.26 -0.16
N TYR A 281 -4.47 -14.59 -0.81
CA TYR A 281 -5.79 -14.27 -0.27
C TYR A 281 -6.14 -15.09 0.97
N GLY A 282 -5.83 -16.38 0.95
CA GLY A 282 -6.05 -17.25 2.11
C GLY A 282 -5.15 -16.87 3.28
N PHE A 283 -3.90 -16.46 3.02
CA PHE A 283 -2.99 -15.95 4.06
C PHE A 283 -3.54 -14.66 4.69
N ASN A 284 -4.01 -13.71 3.88
CA ASN A 284 -4.58 -12.47 4.39
C ASN A 284 -5.87 -12.70 5.18
N MET A 285 -6.75 -13.61 4.72
CA MET A 285 -7.93 -13.98 5.48
C MET A 285 -7.55 -14.62 6.81
N LEU A 286 -6.62 -15.58 6.81
CA LEU A 286 -6.16 -16.24 8.03
C LEU A 286 -5.56 -15.25 9.03
N THR A 287 -4.69 -14.35 8.58
CA THR A 287 -4.10 -13.31 9.45
C THR A 287 -5.15 -12.32 9.96
N GLY A 288 -6.13 -11.97 9.13
CA GLY A 288 -7.28 -11.16 9.53
C GLY A 288 -8.10 -11.81 10.64
N LEU A 289 -8.39 -13.10 10.50
CA LEU A 289 -9.12 -13.88 11.51
C LEU A 289 -8.33 -14.07 12.80
N LEU A 290 -7.00 -14.23 12.70
CA LEU A 290 -6.13 -14.44 13.87
C LEU A 290 -5.78 -13.16 14.61
N PHE A 291 -5.41 -12.07 13.92
CA PHE A 291 -4.70 -10.93 14.52
C PHE A 291 -5.34 -9.56 14.27
N SER A 292 -5.92 -9.32 13.08
CA SER A 292 -6.01 -7.97 12.53
C SER A 292 -7.31 -7.20 12.80
N ASN A 293 -8.27 -7.77 13.49
CA ASN A 293 -9.52 -7.08 13.80
C ASN A 293 -9.91 -7.23 15.29
N PRO A 294 -10.74 -6.34 15.83
CA PRO A 294 -11.16 -6.42 17.25
C PRO A 294 -11.78 -7.75 17.66
N ASN A 295 -12.45 -8.43 16.73
CA ASN A 295 -13.09 -9.73 16.98
C ASN A 295 -12.19 -10.92 16.58
N SER A 296 -10.91 -10.68 16.28
CA SER A 296 -9.98 -11.76 15.94
C SER A 296 -9.77 -12.71 17.10
N LEU A 297 -9.43 -13.95 16.80
CA LEU A 297 -9.25 -15.02 17.79
C LEU A 297 -8.22 -14.61 18.86
N LEU A 298 -7.09 -14.06 18.44
CA LEU A 298 -6.04 -13.65 19.37
C LEU A 298 -6.34 -12.35 20.10
N ASN A 299 -7.06 -11.40 19.51
CA ASN A 299 -7.50 -10.22 20.25
C ASN A 299 -8.47 -10.66 21.38
N THR A 300 -9.40 -11.53 21.07
CA THR A 300 -10.31 -12.10 22.08
C THR A 300 -9.55 -12.85 23.18
N SER A 301 -8.59 -13.69 22.82
CA SER A 301 -7.87 -14.54 23.78
C SER A 301 -6.79 -13.80 24.57
N LEU A 302 -6.11 -12.82 24.00
CA LEU A 302 -5.02 -12.07 24.65
C LEU A 302 -5.49 -10.79 25.33
N VAL A 303 -6.42 -10.05 24.72
CA VAL A 303 -6.85 -8.73 25.20
C VAL A 303 -8.10 -8.86 26.04
N GLU A 304 -9.23 -9.30 25.43
CA GLU A 304 -10.54 -9.24 26.09
C GLU A 304 -10.67 -10.23 27.25
N LYS A 305 -10.40 -11.51 27.00
CA LYS A 305 -10.54 -12.59 28.02
C LYS A 305 -9.28 -12.82 28.80
N GLY A 306 -8.12 -12.73 28.17
CA GLY A 306 -6.84 -13.08 28.76
C GLY A 306 -6.24 -11.99 29.61
N ASN A 307 -6.54 -10.73 29.34
CA ASN A 307 -5.93 -9.56 29.98
C ASN A 307 -4.39 -9.64 30.01
N LEU A 308 -3.78 -10.16 28.91
CA LEU A 308 -2.34 -10.35 28.76
C LEU A 308 -1.72 -9.24 27.93
N ALA A 309 -2.50 -8.58 27.08
CA ALA A 309 -2.05 -7.52 26.18
C ALA A 309 -3.00 -6.33 26.22
N TYR A 310 -2.45 -5.15 25.88
CA TYR A 310 -3.25 -3.94 25.63
C TYR A 310 -3.85 -3.95 24.23
N GLY A 311 -3.22 -4.64 23.28
CA GLY A 311 -3.66 -4.75 21.89
C GLY A 311 -2.66 -5.52 21.06
N ILE A 312 -3.07 -5.77 19.81
CA ILE A 312 -2.23 -6.36 18.77
C ILE A 312 -2.16 -5.34 17.64
N GLN A 313 -0.96 -4.97 17.23
CA GLN A 313 -0.73 -4.16 16.05
C GLN A 313 -0.17 -5.02 14.93
N THR A 314 -0.70 -4.85 13.73
CA THR A 314 -0.22 -5.55 12.55
C THR A 314 0.54 -4.56 11.68
N ALA A 315 1.81 -4.83 11.44
CA ALA A 315 2.60 -4.10 10.47
C ALA A 315 2.67 -4.92 9.18
N ASN A 316 1.51 -5.21 8.63
CA ASN A 316 1.40 -5.89 7.36
C ASN A 316 1.11 -4.83 6.30
N ASP A 317 2.11 -4.50 5.51
CA ASP A 317 1.83 -4.02 4.17
C ASP A 317 1.58 -5.26 3.31
N ASP A 318 0.33 -5.66 3.23
CA ASP A 318 -0.11 -6.86 2.50
C ASP A 318 0.16 -6.75 1.00
N SER A 319 0.49 -5.55 0.52
CA SER A 319 0.66 -5.24 -0.89
C SER A 319 2.13 -5.22 -1.28
N ARG A 320 2.76 -6.41 -1.43
CA ARG A 320 4.14 -6.55 -1.83
C ARG A 320 4.29 -7.33 -3.13
N LEU A 321 5.16 -6.85 -4.00
CA LEU A 321 5.51 -7.51 -5.26
C LEU A 321 6.35 -8.77 -5.04
N TYR A 322 7.14 -8.80 -3.96
CA TYR A 322 7.95 -9.94 -3.54
C TYR A 322 7.39 -10.56 -2.27
N ASN A 323 7.83 -11.78 -1.95
CA ASN A 323 7.56 -12.34 -0.63
C ASN A 323 8.13 -11.42 0.46
N ASN A 324 7.43 -11.35 1.56
CA ASN A 324 7.78 -10.45 2.66
C ASN A 324 7.51 -11.11 4.01
N TYR A 325 7.58 -10.34 5.09
CA TYR A 325 7.18 -10.79 6.41
C TYR A 325 5.92 -10.10 6.88
N ALA A 326 4.97 -10.88 7.37
CA ALA A 326 3.86 -10.40 8.19
C ALA A 326 4.31 -10.30 9.64
N THR A 327 4.07 -9.17 10.29
CA THR A 327 4.47 -8.92 11.67
C THR A 327 3.27 -8.57 12.53
N PHE A 328 3.17 -9.21 13.69
CA PHE A 328 2.09 -9.06 14.66
C PHE A 328 2.71 -8.70 16.01
N ASP A 329 2.58 -7.44 16.38
CA ASP A 329 3.17 -6.88 17.57
C ASP A 329 2.14 -6.91 18.71
N VAL A 330 2.28 -7.88 19.61
CA VAL A 330 1.44 -7.99 20.81
C VAL A 330 2.01 -7.06 21.88
N ILE A 331 1.33 -5.95 22.13
CA ILE A 331 1.71 -4.96 23.16
C ILE A 331 1.26 -5.51 24.50
N MET A 332 2.21 -6.01 25.27
CA MET A 332 1.96 -6.76 26.49
C MET A 332 1.60 -5.84 27.66
N GLN A 333 0.75 -6.32 28.54
CA GLN A 333 0.54 -5.67 29.83
C GLN A 333 1.79 -5.75 30.71
N ALA A 334 1.98 -4.73 31.55
CA ALA A 334 3.11 -4.66 32.45
C ALA A 334 3.24 -5.93 33.30
N GLN A 335 4.46 -6.43 33.47
CA GLN A 335 4.83 -7.64 34.24
C GLN A 335 4.28 -8.97 33.67
N MET A 336 3.70 -8.98 32.45
CA MET A 336 3.34 -10.24 31.80
C MET A 336 4.57 -10.85 31.11
N GLY A 337 4.78 -12.15 31.36
CA GLY A 337 5.91 -12.87 30.73
C GLY A 337 5.55 -13.36 29.33
N ASN A 338 6.50 -13.26 28.39
CA ASN A 338 6.39 -13.74 27.01
C ASN A 338 5.86 -15.18 26.89
N ALA A 339 6.18 -16.03 27.86
CA ALA A 339 5.77 -17.44 27.87
C ALA A 339 4.23 -17.61 27.87
N LYS A 340 3.49 -16.73 28.56
CA LYS A 340 2.02 -16.77 28.58
C LYS A 340 1.44 -16.38 27.22
N VAL A 341 1.94 -15.29 26.62
CA VAL A 341 1.51 -14.83 25.31
C VAL A 341 1.83 -15.89 24.26
N LYS A 342 3.05 -16.40 24.23
CA LYS A 342 3.46 -17.51 23.35
C LYS A 342 2.53 -18.72 23.47
N LYS A 343 2.18 -19.12 24.71
CA LYS A 343 1.29 -20.26 24.93
C LYS A 343 -0.10 -20.06 24.32
N VAL A 344 -0.67 -18.85 24.44
CA VAL A 344 -1.98 -18.54 23.87
C VAL A 344 -1.91 -18.56 22.35
N ILE A 345 -0.93 -17.88 21.74
CA ILE A 345 -0.75 -17.88 20.28
C ILE A 345 -0.56 -19.31 19.76
N SER A 346 0.34 -20.07 20.39
CA SER A 346 0.59 -21.45 19.97
C SER A 346 -0.65 -22.34 20.10
N LYS A 347 -1.51 -22.08 21.09
CA LYS A 347 -2.76 -22.84 21.26
C LYS A 347 -3.73 -22.54 20.12
N GLU A 348 -3.97 -21.27 19.79
CA GLU A 348 -4.91 -20.89 18.70
C GLU A 348 -4.43 -21.46 17.36
N ILE A 349 -3.12 -21.41 17.08
CA ILE A 349 -2.54 -22.00 15.87
C ILE A 349 -2.70 -23.53 15.88
N TYR A 350 -2.44 -24.18 17.01
CA TYR A 350 -2.60 -25.63 17.18
C TYR A 350 -4.07 -26.06 16.95
N ASP A 351 -5.01 -25.30 17.52
CA ASP A 351 -6.43 -25.59 17.38
C ASP A 351 -6.85 -25.47 15.90
N ILE A 352 -6.40 -24.42 15.16
CA ILE A 352 -6.67 -24.29 13.72
C ILE A 352 -6.08 -25.45 12.92
N ILE A 353 -4.87 -25.89 13.24
CA ILE A 353 -4.20 -26.99 12.51
C ILE A 353 -4.92 -28.33 12.71
N ASN A 354 -5.47 -28.60 13.90
CA ASN A 354 -6.01 -29.89 14.28
C ASN A 354 -7.55 -29.96 14.24
N GLU A 355 -8.23 -28.85 14.56
CA GLU A 355 -9.70 -28.79 14.65
C GLU A 355 -10.29 -28.01 13.48
N GLY A 356 -9.48 -27.20 12.77
CA GLY A 356 -9.91 -26.35 11.67
C GLY A 356 -10.40 -24.98 12.16
N ILE A 357 -10.95 -24.22 11.22
CA ILE A 357 -11.59 -22.91 11.48
C ILE A 357 -13.09 -23.06 11.26
N ASP A 358 -13.88 -22.48 12.18
CA ASP A 358 -15.32 -22.46 12.04
C ASP A 358 -15.72 -21.69 10.76
N GLN A 359 -16.55 -22.32 9.94
CA GLN A 359 -17.02 -21.72 8.67
C GLN A 359 -17.80 -20.43 8.94
N GLU A 360 -18.49 -20.30 10.06
CA GLU A 360 -19.21 -19.08 10.43
C GLU A 360 -18.25 -17.87 10.57
N LEU A 361 -17.04 -18.07 11.09
CA LEU A 361 -16.03 -17.00 11.16
C LEU A 361 -15.60 -16.55 9.77
N ILE A 362 -15.41 -17.49 8.85
CA ILE A 362 -15.06 -17.20 7.45
C ILE A 362 -16.19 -16.44 6.76
N ASP A 363 -17.43 -16.92 6.93
CA ASP A 363 -18.61 -16.29 6.34
C ASP A 363 -18.81 -14.86 6.83
N ASN A 364 -18.60 -14.63 8.14
CA ASN A 364 -18.66 -13.31 8.74
C ASN A 364 -17.52 -12.39 8.24
N TYR A 365 -16.31 -12.91 8.06
CA TYR A 365 -15.19 -12.16 7.48
C TYR A 365 -15.52 -11.72 6.04
N VAL A 366 -16.00 -12.64 5.21
CA VAL A 366 -16.42 -12.34 3.83
C VAL A 366 -17.54 -11.30 3.80
N LYS A 367 -18.56 -11.44 4.67
CA LYS A 367 -19.65 -10.47 4.75
C LYS A 367 -19.18 -9.05 5.15
N ASN A 368 -18.17 -8.96 6.01
CA ASN A 368 -17.56 -7.68 6.36
C ASN A 368 -16.81 -7.08 5.17
N LEU A 369 -16.06 -7.90 4.43
CA LEU A 369 -15.41 -7.47 3.18
C LEU A 369 -16.45 -6.97 2.16
N GLU A 370 -17.54 -7.70 1.95
CA GLU A 370 -18.62 -7.28 1.07
C GLU A 370 -19.21 -5.92 1.46
N THR A 371 -19.45 -5.74 2.75
CA THR A 371 -19.97 -4.48 3.27
C THR A 371 -18.98 -3.32 3.00
N THR A 372 -17.71 -3.53 3.30
CA THR A 372 -16.64 -2.56 3.05
C THR A 372 -16.54 -2.21 1.57
N GLU A 373 -16.53 -3.22 0.70
CA GLU A 373 -16.50 -3.04 -0.75
C GLU A 373 -17.68 -2.22 -1.26
N THR A 374 -18.88 -2.49 -0.76
CA THR A 374 -20.08 -1.75 -1.13
C THR A 374 -19.92 -0.26 -0.82
N PHE A 375 -19.45 0.08 0.40
CA PHE A 375 -19.23 1.47 0.77
C PHE A 375 -18.11 2.14 -0.03
N GLN A 376 -17.03 1.43 -0.31
CA GLN A 376 -15.92 1.95 -1.09
C GLN A 376 -16.31 2.30 -2.53
N ASN A 377 -17.28 1.60 -3.12
CA ASN A 377 -17.76 1.89 -4.48
C ASN A 377 -18.50 3.24 -4.59
N PHE A 378 -18.82 3.91 -3.47
CA PHE A 378 -19.33 5.29 -3.51
C PHE A 378 -18.21 6.34 -3.67
N SER A 379 -16.99 6.04 -3.29
CA SER A 379 -15.84 6.96 -3.39
C SER A 379 -15.13 6.87 -4.75
N ASN A 380 -14.83 8.02 -5.38
CA ASN A 380 -14.00 8.06 -6.58
C ASN A 380 -12.57 7.59 -6.25
N GLU A 381 -12.02 8.03 -5.12
CA GLU A 381 -10.71 7.64 -4.61
C GLU A 381 -10.59 6.11 -4.44
N ALA A 382 -11.55 5.49 -3.74
CA ALA A 382 -11.50 4.04 -3.51
C ALA A 382 -11.60 3.22 -4.81
N ILE A 383 -12.41 3.66 -5.77
CA ILE A 383 -12.50 3.02 -7.09
C ILE A 383 -11.16 3.18 -7.83
N ALA A 384 -10.58 4.38 -7.82
CA ALA A 384 -9.30 4.64 -8.48
C ALA A 384 -8.18 3.79 -7.87
N ALA A 385 -8.09 3.74 -6.55
CA ALA A 385 -7.12 2.91 -5.84
C ALA A 385 -7.25 1.41 -6.17
N LYS A 386 -8.49 0.88 -6.25
CA LYS A 386 -8.74 -0.53 -6.64
C LYS A 386 -8.26 -0.82 -8.06
N LEU A 387 -8.63 0.02 -9.01
CA LEU A 387 -8.23 -0.12 -10.42
C LEU A 387 -6.71 0.00 -10.57
N GLY A 388 -6.13 0.97 -9.87
CA GLY A 388 -4.68 1.17 -9.82
C GLY A 388 -3.94 -0.01 -9.22
N PHE A 389 -4.40 -0.52 -8.07
CA PHE A 389 -3.83 -1.71 -7.44
C PHE A 389 -3.85 -2.93 -8.38
N ALA A 390 -5.00 -3.21 -8.99
CA ALA A 390 -5.13 -4.34 -9.89
C ALA A 390 -4.22 -4.20 -11.14
N GLU A 391 -4.12 -2.99 -11.69
CA GLU A 391 -3.19 -2.70 -12.80
C GLU A 391 -1.73 -2.86 -12.36
N TYR A 392 -1.39 -2.44 -11.13
CA TYR A 392 -0.02 -2.54 -10.65
C TYR A 392 0.44 -3.99 -10.48
N TYR A 393 -0.31 -4.79 -9.72
CA TYR A 393 0.11 -6.13 -9.33
C TYR A 393 -0.21 -7.21 -10.35
N PHE A 394 -1.29 -7.05 -11.12
CA PHE A 394 -1.74 -8.07 -12.08
C PHE A 394 -1.53 -7.65 -13.54
N MET A 395 -1.09 -6.42 -13.82
CA MET A 395 -1.03 -5.86 -15.18
C MET A 395 -2.39 -5.90 -15.91
N ASP A 396 -3.46 -5.95 -15.13
CA ASP A 396 -4.84 -6.10 -15.61
C ASP A 396 -5.81 -5.49 -14.59
N TYR A 397 -6.26 -4.26 -14.84
CA TYR A 397 -7.20 -3.57 -13.97
C TYR A 397 -8.49 -4.34 -13.71
N LYS A 398 -8.93 -5.22 -14.65
CA LYS A 398 -10.16 -6.01 -14.52
C LYS A 398 -10.13 -7.00 -13.38
N LYS A 399 -8.93 -7.28 -12.86
CA LYS A 399 -8.78 -8.19 -11.72
C LYS A 399 -9.17 -7.57 -10.38
N TYR A 400 -9.58 -6.29 -10.33
CA TYR A 400 -10.12 -5.69 -9.11
C TYR A 400 -11.32 -6.49 -8.55
N ASP A 401 -12.20 -7.00 -9.43
CA ASP A 401 -13.35 -7.80 -9.01
C ASP A 401 -12.97 -9.21 -8.49
N LEU A 402 -11.83 -9.74 -8.94
CA LEU A 402 -11.41 -11.10 -8.58
C LEU A 402 -11.01 -11.22 -7.11
N MET A 403 -10.67 -10.12 -6.45
CA MET A 403 -10.24 -10.15 -5.06
C MET A 403 -11.35 -10.66 -4.15
N LEU A 404 -12.50 -10.00 -4.14
CA LEU A 404 -13.65 -10.41 -3.32
C LEU A 404 -14.17 -11.79 -3.74
N GLU A 405 -14.29 -12.05 -5.04
CA GLU A 405 -14.73 -13.35 -5.55
C GLU A 405 -13.78 -14.51 -5.20
N THR A 406 -12.50 -14.20 -5.00
CA THR A 406 -11.53 -15.17 -4.50
C THR A 406 -11.75 -15.44 -3.01
N TYR A 407 -11.91 -14.39 -2.20
CA TYR A 407 -12.22 -14.55 -0.77
C TYR A 407 -13.49 -15.38 -0.52
N LYS A 408 -14.55 -15.19 -1.30
CA LYS A 408 -15.80 -15.97 -1.21
C LYS A 408 -15.63 -17.47 -1.45
N LYS A 409 -14.60 -17.86 -2.17
CA LYS A 409 -14.35 -19.27 -2.51
C LYS A 409 -13.46 -19.99 -1.52
N ILE A 410 -12.79 -19.26 -0.64
CA ILE A 410 -11.90 -19.84 0.37
C ILE A 410 -12.70 -20.69 1.35
N LYS A 411 -12.18 -21.89 1.65
CA LYS A 411 -12.77 -22.84 2.58
C LYS A 411 -11.90 -23.04 3.81
N ALA A 412 -12.49 -23.52 4.87
CA ALA A 412 -11.81 -23.80 6.12
C ALA A 412 -10.58 -24.71 5.96
N GLU A 413 -10.69 -25.74 5.10
CA GLU A 413 -9.59 -26.65 4.83
C GLU A 413 -8.40 -25.94 4.18
N GLU A 414 -8.66 -24.96 3.27
CA GLU A 414 -7.60 -24.19 2.64
C GLU A 414 -6.86 -23.32 3.66
N LEU A 415 -7.58 -22.67 4.57
CA LEU A 415 -6.97 -21.88 5.64
C LEU A 415 -6.15 -22.75 6.61
N THR A 416 -6.63 -23.96 6.89
CA THR A 416 -5.87 -24.93 7.68
C THR A 416 -4.55 -25.32 7.01
N GLU A 417 -4.55 -25.57 5.70
CA GLU A 417 -3.33 -25.87 4.96
C GLU A 417 -2.38 -24.69 4.87
N ILE A 418 -2.90 -23.46 4.73
CA ILE A 418 -2.10 -22.23 4.81
C ILE A 418 -1.51 -22.07 6.21
N CYS A 419 -2.27 -22.33 7.25
CA CYS A 419 -1.77 -22.30 8.63
C CYS A 419 -0.61 -23.29 8.82
N LYS A 420 -0.75 -24.54 8.37
CA LYS A 420 0.30 -25.55 8.39
C LYS A 420 1.54 -25.17 7.59
N LYS A 421 1.38 -24.40 6.51
CA LYS A 421 2.49 -23.98 5.66
C LYS A 421 3.29 -22.81 6.22
N TYR A 422 2.59 -21.78 6.71
CA TYR A 422 3.24 -20.51 7.08
C TYR A 422 3.51 -20.36 8.59
N PHE A 423 2.66 -20.95 9.43
CA PHE A 423 2.74 -20.78 10.88
C PHE A 423 3.45 -21.96 11.59
N THR A 424 4.51 -22.47 10.95
CA THR A 424 5.33 -23.55 11.52
C THR A 424 6.39 -22.99 12.48
N PRO A 425 6.91 -23.82 13.41
CA PRO A 425 8.00 -23.39 14.28
C PRO A 425 9.27 -22.93 13.51
N GLU A 426 9.51 -23.51 12.32
CA GLU A 426 10.66 -23.19 11.48
C GLU A 426 10.50 -21.82 10.81
N ASN A 427 9.28 -21.48 10.40
CA ASN A 427 8.95 -20.19 9.76
C ASN A 427 8.82 -19.06 10.79
N LEU A 428 8.46 -19.40 12.03
CA LEU A 428 8.25 -18.42 13.08
C LEU A 428 9.55 -17.71 13.46
N LYS A 429 9.53 -16.39 13.36
CA LYS A 429 10.55 -15.53 13.94
C LYS A 429 9.92 -14.78 15.10
N VAL A 430 10.61 -14.70 16.21
CA VAL A 430 10.14 -13.96 17.39
C VAL A 430 11.17 -12.93 17.76
N VAL A 431 10.73 -11.70 17.92
CA VAL A 431 11.55 -10.63 18.48
C VAL A 431 10.92 -10.16 19.78
N ASN A 432 11.66 -10.28 20.87
CA ASN A 432 11.26 -9.76 22.17
C ASN A 432 11.72 -8.31 22.29
N ILE A 433 10.80 -7.39 22.35
CA ILE A 433 11.09 -5.96 22.42
C ILE A 433 10.87 -5.50 23.86
N LYS A 434 11.89 -4.92 24.46
CA LYS A 434 11.91 -4.53 25.87
C LYS A 434 12.24 -3.04 26.02
N PRO A 435 11.78 -2.41 27.12
CA PRO A 435 12.28 -1.09 27.47
C PRO A 435 13.81 -1.09 27.57
N ALA A 436 14.45 -0.03 27.10
CA ALA A 436 15.84 0.23 27.43
C ALA A 436 15.95 0.33 28.96
N MET A 437 16.92 -0.37 29.54
CA MET A 437 17.21 -0.22 30.97
C MET A 437 17.87 1.15 31.17
N GLU A 438 17.36 1.94 32.12
CA GLU A 438 17.98 3.19 32.58
C GLU A 438 19.40 2.99 33.12
#